data_78ae5ade2e4efb0546665de83db86f64
#
_entry.id   78ae5ade2e4efb0546665de83db86f64
#
_cell.length_a   1.000
_cell.length_b   1.000
_cell.length_c   1.000
_cell.angle_alpha   90.00
_cell.angle_beta   90.00
_cell.angle_gamma   90.00
#
_symmetry.space_group_name_H-M   'P 1'
#
loop_
_entity.id
_entity.type
_entity.pdbx_description
1 polymer ?
#
loop_
_entity_poly.entity_id
_entity_poly.type
_entity_poly.pdbx_seq_one_letter_code
_entity_poly.pdbx_strand_id
1 'polypeptide(L)'
;MLPFDAGAMFAALAHYHATFWPLQWLALAWGVATLGAAASGFSRTALLLLAAASIWVGAAWHIATFAQLNFAAPIYGALFVVEGAVLAWVAARGRVALRFRRRARDWVGLSVAVAALVGYPLVDRLSGVPWPAVRLPGAAPCPTALFALGILLLAGGRSAAGLMVLPALWTVAAGATGWVLAIGHDQLLPVAGVAALALALRPEPRVRS
;
A
#
# COMPACT_ATOMS: atom_id res chain seq x y z
N MET A 1 -9.78 11.67 -20.22
CA MET A 1 -9.65 10.33 -20.81
C MET A 1 -8.23 9.85 -20.49
N LEU A 2 -8.05 8.64 -19.95
CA LEU A 2 -6.71 8.11 -19.72
C LEU A 2 -6.07 7.71 -21.06
N PRO A 3 -4.74 7.79 -21.20
CA PRO A 3 -4.05 7.39 -22.43
C PRO A 3 -3.94 5.87 -22.62
N PHE A 4 -4.47 5.07 -21.70
CA PHE A 4 -4.43 3.61 -21.69
C PHE A 4 -5.75 3.03 -21.15
N ASP A 5 -6.02 1.77 -21.47
CA ASP A 5 -7.12 0.97 -20.93
C ASP A 5 -6.66 -0.03 -19.87
N ALA A 6 -7.60 -0.77 -19.30
CA ALA A 6 -7.30 -1.79 -18.28
C ALA A 6 -6.43 -2.92 -18.84
N GLY A 7 -6.63 -3.32 -20.13
CA GLY A 7 -5.85 -4.36 -20.78
C GLY A 7 -4.38 -3.98 -20.90
N ALA A 8 -4.09 -2.75 -21.35
CA ALA A 8 -2.73 -2.23 -21.45
C ALA A 8 -2.04 -2.15 -20.09
N MET A 9 -2.78 -1.73 -19.03
CA MET A 9 -2.25 -1.70 -17.66
C MET A 9 -1.90 -3.10 -17.15
N PHE A 10 -2.77 -4.09 -17.33
CA PHE A 10 -2.49 -5.47 -16.89
C PHE A 10 -1.40 -6.14 -17.73
N ALA A 11 -1.29 -5.83 -19.03
CA ALA A 11 -0.19 -6.29 -19.87
C ALA A 11 1.16 -5.72 -19.39
N ALA A 12 1.21 -4.44 -19.02
CA ALA A 12 2.40 -3.83 -18.45
C ALA A 12 2.78 -4.47 -17.11
N LEU A 13 1.80 -4.81 -16.24
CA LEU A 13 2.04 -5.53 -14.99
C LEU A 13 2.61 -6.93 -15.23
N ALA A 14 2.06 -7.67 -16.19
CA ALA A 14 2.57 -8.99 -16.55
C ALA A 14 4.02 -8.92 -17.05
N HIS A 15 4.32 -7.95 -17.92
CA HIS A 15 5.69 -7.71 -18.39
C HIS A 15 6.64 -7.33 -17.24
N TYR A 16 6.22 -6.42 -16.38
CA TYR A 16 6.98 -6.01 -15.20
C TYR A 16 7.31 -7.19 -14.27
N HIS A 17 6.33 -8.04 -13.96
CA HIS A 17 6.56 -9.22 -13.14
C HIS A 17 7.45 -10.26 -13.81
N ALA A 18 7.38 -10.39 -15.14
CA ALA A 18 8.27 -11.28 -15.90
C ALA A 18 9.72 -10.74 -15.89
N THR A 19 9.89 -9.42 -16.05
CA THR A 19 11.21 -8.77 -16.05
C THR A 19 11.90 -8.90 -14.68
N PHE A 20 11.15 -8.80 -13.61
CA PHE A 20 11.70 -8.85 -12.25
C PHE A 20 11.39 -10.17 -11.52
N TRP A 21 11.30 -11.26 -12.27
CA TRP A 21 11.14 -12.60 -11.64
C TRP A 21 12.20 -12.84 -10.54
N PRO A 22 11.86 -13.32 -9.33
CA PRO A 22 10.55 -13.79 -8.84
C PRO A 22 9.79 -12.79 -7.96
N LEU A 23 9.65 -11.55 -8.41
CA LEU A 23 9.11 -10.42 -7.63
C LEU A 23 7.79 -10.73 -6.89
N GLN A 24 6.86 -11.46 -7.52
CA GLN A 24 5.56 -11.74 -6.90
C GLN A 24 5.71 -12.57 -5.62
N TRP A 25 6.59 -13.57 -5.63
CA TRP A 25 6.88 -14.39 -4.45
C TRP A 25 7.63 -13.61 -3.38
N LEU A 26 8.56 -12.76 -3.79
CA LEU A 26 9.27 -11.85 -2.89
C LEU A 26 8.32 -10.84 -2.25
N ALA A 27 7.35 -10.30 -3.01
CA ALA A 27 6.35 -9.37 -2.50
C ALA A 27 5.42 -10.03 -1.47
N LEU A 28 5.00 -11.28 -1.69
CA LEU A 28 4.22 -12.04 -0.71
C LEU A 28 5.03 -12.28 0.58
N ALA A 29 6.25 -12.80 0.46
CA ALA A 29 7.14 -13.04 1.60
C ALA A 29 7.40 -11.74 2.39
N TRP A 30 7.62 -10.66 1.67
CA TRP A 30 7.82 -9.34 2.23
C TRP A 30 6.59 -8.81 2.96
N GLY A 31 5.38 -8.95 2.37
CA GLY A 31 4.13 -8.59 3.03
C GLY A 31 3.93 -9.33 4.34
N VAL A 32 4.16 -10.66 4.33
CA VAL A 32 4.10 -11.49 5.55
C VAL A 32 5.13 -11.04 6.60
N ALA A 33 6.38 -10.80 6.18
CA ALA A 33 7.44 -10.33 7.07
C ALA A 33 7.10 -8.96 7.70
N THR A 34 6.56 -8.02 6.89
CA THR A 34 6.15 -6.69 7.36
C THR A 34 5.02 -6.80 8.37
N LEU A 35 3.99 -7.60 8.07
CA LEU A 35 2.85 -7.82 8.95
C LEU A 35 3.29 -8.47 10.27
N GLY A 36 4.12 -9.52 10.21
CA GLY A 36 4.68 -10.18 11.37
C GLY A 36 5.51 -9.25 12.24
N ALA A 37 6.40 -8.45 11.63
CA ALA A 37 7.21 -7.47 12.34
C ALA A 37 6.34 -6.40 13.03
N ALA A 38 5.32 -5.89 12.35
CA ALA A 38 4.41 -4.89 12.90
C ALA A 38 3.59 -5.46 14.08
N ALA A 39 3.03 -6.66 13.93
CA ALA A 39 2.24 -7.32 14.96
C ALA A 39 3.08 -7.67 16.20
N SER A 40 4.33 -8.07 16.01
CA SER A 40 5.28 -8.42 17.09
C SER A 40 5.96 -7.18 17.70
N GLY A 41 5.67 -5.96 17.24
CA GLY A 41 6.23 -4.72 17.80
C GLY A 41 7.62 -4.35 17.27
N PHE A 42 8.18 -5.07 16.29
CA PHE A 42 9.42 -4.69 15.59
C PHE A 42 9.19 -3.51 14.65
N SER A 43 8.84 -2.37 15.23
CA SER A 43 8.39 -1.17 14.51
C SER A 43 9.39 -0.69 13.47
N ARG A 44 10.68 -0.65 13.82
CA ARG A 44 11.75 -0.21 12.90
C ARG A 44 11.83 -1.11 11.67
N THR A 45 11.80 -2.42 11.86
CA THR A 45 11.85 -3.39 10.76
C THR A 45 10.63 -3.25 9.86
N ALA A 46 9.41 -3.18 10.43
CA ALA A 46 8.19 -3.03 9.66
C ALA A 46 8.17 -1.74 8.84
N LEU A 47 8.60 -0.60 9.43
CA LEU A 47 8.67 0.68 8.72
C LEU A 47 9.75 0.68 7.62
N LEU A 48 10.90 0.03 7.82
CA LEU A 48 11.93 -0.10 6.80
C LEU A 48 11.47 -1.00 5.64
N LEU A 49 10.74 -2.06 5.93
CA LEU A 49 10.13 -2.91 4.90
C LEU A 49 9.09 -2.14 4.10
N LEU A 50 8.21 -1.37 4.74
CA LEU A 50 7.28 -0.47 4.04
C LEU A 50 8.01 0.57 3.19
N ALA A 51 9.07 1.18 3.74
CA ALA A 51 9.88 2.16 3.04
C ALA A 51 10.47 1.58 1.74
N ALA A 52 11.06 0.40 1.84
CA ALA A 52 11.65 -0.26 0.69
C ALA A 52 10.60 -0.65 -0.36
N ALA A 53 9.38 -1.10 0.07
CA ALA A 53 8.27 -1.36 -0.84
C ALA A 53 7.82 -0.10 -1.58
N SER A 54 7.65 1.02 -0.86
CA SER A 54 7.26 2.29 -1.47
C SER A 54 8.30 2.77 -2.48
N ILE A 55 9.60 2.73 -2.12
CA ILE A 55 10.68 3.10 -3.04
C ILE A 55 10.69 2.19 -4.27
N TRP A 56 10.54 0.88 -4.09
CA TRP A 56 10.51 -0.08 -5.19
C TRP A 56 9.34 0.19 -6.15
N VAL A 57 8.13 0.34 -5.63
CA VAL A 57 6.94 0.65 -6.43
C VAL A 57 7.11 1.99 -7.16
N GLY A 58 7.66 2.99 -6.49
CA GLY A 58 7.94 4.28 -7.11
C GLY A 58 8.93 4.18 -8.27
N ALA A 59 10.07 3.55 -8.04
CA ALA A 59 11.16 3.48 -9.01
C ALA A 59 10.89 2.45 -10.12
N ALA A 60 10.60 1.21 -9.76
CA ALA A 60 10.50 0.12 -10.72
C ALA A 60 9.15 0.08 -11.46
N TRP A 61 8.03 0.25 -10.74
CA TRP A 61 6.73 0.25 -11.39
C TRP A 61 6.44 1.59 -12.05
N HIS A 62 6.40 2.70 -11.28
CA HIS A 62 5.95 3.98 -11.85
C HIS A 62 6.94 4.60 -12.83
N ILE A 63 8.23 4.73 -12.43
CA ILE A 63 9.21 5.45 -13.23
C ILE A 63 9.73 4.57 -14.37
N ALA A 64 10.17 3.35 -14.09
CA ALA A 64 10.80 2.51 -15.11
C ALA A 64 9.80 1.83 -16.06
N THR A 65 8.60 1.42 -15.56
CA THR A 65 7.66 0.64 -16.36
C THR A 65 6.45 1.46 -16.82
N PHE A 66 5.70 2.03 -15.90
CA PHE A 66 4.39 2.63 -16.20
C PHE A 66 4.48 4.00 -16.87
N ALA A 67 5.63 4.67 -16.79
CA ALA A 67 5.89 5.93 -17.49
C ALA A 67 5.75 5.82 -19.02
N GLN A 68 5.92 4.63 -19.57
CA GLN A 68 5.72 4.37 -21.00
C GLN A 68 4.25 4.45 -21.42
N LEU A 69 3.32 4.22 -20.51
CA LEU A 69 1.88 4.27 -20.74
C LEU A 69 1.23 5.56 -20.23
N ASN A 70 1.80 6.14 -19.18
CA ASN A 70 1.23 7.29 -18.48
C ASN A 70 2.32 8.33 -18.19
N PHE A 71 2.26 9.47 -18.88
CA PHE A 71 3.22 10.57 -18.69
C PHE A 71 3.25 11.16 -17.27
N ALA A 72 2.18 10.98 -16.48
CA ALA A 72 2.14 11.39 -15.07
C ALA A 72 2.79 10.38 -14.11
N ALA A 73 3.09 9.16 -14.57
CA ALA A 73 3.64 8.11 -13.71
C ALA A 73 4.96 8.48 -13.02
N PRO A 74 5.90 9.23 -13.61
CA PRO A 74 7.09 9.67 -12.90
C PRO A 74 6.79 10.54 -11.68
N ILE A 75 5.73 11.37 -11.73
CA ILE A 75 5.31 12.18 -10.59
C ILE A 75 4.80 11.27 -9.47
N TYR A 76 3.97 10.29 -9.80
CA TYR A 76 3.49 9.30 -8.83
C TYR A 76 4.65 8.51 -8.25
N GLY A 77 5.60 8.10 -9.08
CA GLY A 77 6.81 7.42 -8.65
C GLY A 77 7.63 8.24 -7.66
N ALA A 78 7.83 9.53 -7.94
CA ALA A 78 8.52 10.43 -7.03
C ALA A 78 7.82 10.54 -5.67
N LEU A 79 6.47 10.60 -5.64
CA LEU A 79 5.70 10.63 -4.40
C LEU A 79 5.89 9.33 -3.58
N PHE A 80 5.89 8.16 -4.22
CA PHE A 80 6.17 6.89 -3.56
C PHE A 80 7.59 6.81 -3.02
N VAL A 81 8.58 7.32 -3.75
CA VAL A 81 9.99 7.39 -3.29
C VAL A 81 10.12 8.32 -2.10
N VAL A 82 9.47 9.49 -2.13
CA VAL A 82 9.46 10.44 -1.01
C VAL A 82 8.80 9.81 0.22
N GLU A 83 7.65 9.12 0.05
CA GLU A 83 7.01 8.39 1.14
C GLU A 83 7.95 7.35 1.75
N GLY A 84 8.61 6.54 0.92
CA GLY A 84 9.57 5.56 1.39
C GLY A 84 10.74 6.19 2.14
N ALA A 85 11.28 7.32 1.65
CA ALA A 85 12.33 8.07 2.33
C ALA A 85 11.87 8.61 3.71
N VAL A 86 10.64 9.12 3.80
CA VAL A 86 10.04 9.58 5.06
C VAL A 86 9.85 8.42 6.04
N LEU A 87 9.34 7.27 5.58
CA LEU A 87 9.18 6.07 6.40
C LEU A 87 10.54 5.57 6.93
N ALA A 88 11.57 5.53 6.09
CA ALA A 88 12.92 5.14 6.48
C ALA A 88 13.51 6.12 7.52
N TRP A 89 13.33 7.42 7.30
CA TRP A 89 13.77 8.45 8.25
C TRP A 89 13.07 8.32 9.61
N VAL A 90 11.76 8.12 9.62
CA VAL A 90 10.98 7.91 10.86
C VAL A 90 11.41 6.63 11.57
N ALA A 91 11.67 5.55 10.82
CA ALA A 91 12.19 4.30 11.35
C ALA A 91 13.56 4.49 12.01
N ALA A 92 14.46 5.26 11.38
CA ALA A 92 15.78 5.57 11.92
C ALA A 92 15.69 6.37 13.22
N ARG A 93 14.72 7.29 13.33
CA ARG A 93 14.48 8.12 14.52
C ARG A 93 13.76 7.42 15.67
N GLY A 94 13.18 6.24 15.45
CA GLY A 94 12.45 5.49 16.47
C GLY A 94 11.20 6.19 17.03
N ARG A 95 10.64 7.17 16.30
CA ARG A 95 9.56 8.06 16.79
C ARG A 95 8.16 7.44 16.69
N VAL A 96 8.00 6.37 15.92
CA VAL A 96 6.71 5.70 15.70
C VAL A 96 6.81 4.26 16.15
N ALA A 97 5.96 3.88 17.10
CA ALA A 97 5.87 2.52 17.61
C ALA A 97 4.62 1.83 17.07
N LEU A 98 4.83 0.81 16.26
CA LEU A 98 3.79 -0.11 15.82
C LEU A 98 3.58 -1.17 16.93
N ARG A 99 2.36 -1.29 17.43
CA ARG A 99 2.04 -2.28 18.45
C ARG A 99 0.61 -2.74 18.31
N PHE A 100 0.42 -4.04 18.26
CA PHE A 100 -0.90 -4.65 18.34
C PHE A 100 -1.34 -4.73 19.80
N ARG A 101 -2.23 -3.81 20.21
CA ARG A 101 -2.75 -3.68 21.58
C ARG A 101 -4.15 -4.24 21.75
N ARG A 102 -4.65 -4.97 20.75
CA ARG A 102 -6.01 -5.56 20.67
C ARG A 102 -7.15 -4.54 20.77
N ARG A 103 -6.91 -3.30 20.39
CA ARG A 103 -7.93 -2.25 20.28
C ARG A 103 -8.70 -2.41 18.97
N ALA A 104 -9.91 -1.85 18.88
CA ALA A 104 -10.72 -1.89 17.66
C ALA A 104 -9.93 -1.38 16.42
N ARG A 105 -9.16 -0.30 16.59
CA ARG A 105 -8.28 0.23 15.54
C ARG A 105 -7.22 -0.75 15.08
N ASP A 106 -6.62 -1.50 16.01
CA ASP A 106 -5.56 -2.47 15.68
C ASP A 106 -6.15 -3.63 14.87
N TRP A 107 -7.36 -4.09 15.21
CA TRP A 107 -8.07 -5.10 14.43
C TRP A 107 -8.45 -4.59 13.05
N VAL A 108 -8.94 -3.36 12.92
CA VAL A 108 -9.20 -2.74 11.62
C VAL A 108 -7.91 -2.66 10.80
N GLY A 109 -6.81 -2.19 11.40
CA GLY A 109 -5.50 -2.12 10.73
C GLY A 109 -5.03 -3.49 10.23
N LEU A 110 -5.11 -4.51 11.10
CA LEU A 110 -4.76 -5.87 10.73
C LEU A 110 -5.66 -6.40 9.59
N SER A 111 -6.98 -6.19 9.68
CA SER A 111 -7.93 -6.62 8.64
C SER A 111 -7.65 -5.94 7.29
N VAL A 112 -7.36 -4.63 7.29
CA VAL A 112 -7.00 -3.90 6.08
C VAL A 112 -5.69 -4.40 5.49
N ALA A 113 -4.67 -4.66 6.32
CA ALA A 113 -3.39 -5.20 5.85
C ALA A 113 -3.55 -6.62 5.28
N VAL A 114 -4.32 -7.49 5.93
CA VAL A 114 -4.61 -8.84 5.43
C VAL A 114 -5.45 -8.77 4.15
N ALA A 115 -6.44 -7.89 4.09
CA ALA A 115 -7.23 -7.68 2.87
C ALA A 115 -6.36 -7.19 1.69
N ALA A 116 -5.38 -6.32 1.95
CA ALA A 116 -4.43 -5.90 0.92
C ALA A 116 -3.50 -7.05 0.47
N LEU A 117 -3.02 -7.87 1.42
CA LEU A 117 -2.04 -8.93 1.14
C LEU A 117 -2.66 -10.16 0.48
N VAL A 118 -3.85 -10.54 0.88
CA VAL A 118 -4.52 -11.78 0.45
C VAL A 118 -5.80 -11.47 -0.34
N GLY A 119 -6.64 -10.59 0.18
CA GLY A 119 -7.94 -10.27 -0.42
C GLY A 119 -7.80 -9.60 -1.78
N TYR A 120 -6.90 -8.61 -1.90
CA TYR A 120 -6.72 -7.87 -3.14
C TYR A 120 -6.27 -8.76 -4.31
N PRO A 121 -5.18 -9.56 -4.19
CA PRO A 121 -4.79 -10.48 -5.25
C PRO A 121 -5.84 -11.57 -5.52
N LEU A 122 -6.59 -12.01 -4.50
CA LEU A 122 -7.67 -12.96 -4.68
C LEU A 122 -8.80 -12.36 -5.52
N VAL A 123 -9.21 -11.11 -5.26
CA VAL A 123 -10.23 -10.42 -6.04
C VAL A 123 -9.76 -10.19 -7.48
N ASP A 124 -8.50 -9.80 -7.71
CA ASP A 124 -7.92 -9.74 -9.05
C ASP A 124 -8.10 -11.09 -9.78
N ARG A 125 -7.75 -12.20 -9.14
CA ARG A 125 -7.90 -13.54 -9.71
C ARG A 125 -9.35 -13.92 -10.03
N LEU A 126 -10.25 -13.65 -9.10
CA LEU A 126 -11.69 -13.92 -9.28
C LEU A 126 -12.31 -13.02 -10.37
N SER A 127 -11.74 -11.84 -10.60
CA SER A 127 -12.13 -10.92 -11.68
C SER A 127 -11.50 -11.28 -13.03
N GLY A 128 -10.81 -12.42 -13.15
CA GLY A 128 -10.23 -12.90 -14.40
C GLY A 128 -8.81 -12.38 -14.72
N VAL A 129 -8.16 -11.63 -13.81
CA VAL A 129 -6.77 -11.19 -14.02
C VAL A 129 -5.84 -12.40 -13.98
N PRO A 130 -5.01 -12.65 -15.02
CA PRO A 130 -4.08 -13.77 -15.03
C PRO A 130 -2.98 -13.59 -13.97
N TRP A 131 -2.45 -14.70 -13.41
CA TRP A 131 -1.45 -14.65 -12.33
C TRP A 131 -0.27 -13.70 -12.62
N PRO A 132 0.32 -13.67 -13.83
CA PRO A 132 1.43 -12.75 -14.11
C PRO A 132 1.08 -11.26 -13.96
N ALA A 133 -0.21 -10.89 -13.99
CA ALA A 133 -0.68 -9.51 -13.87
C ALA A 133 -1.34 -9.22 -12.50
N VAL A 134 -1.38 -10.18 -11.57
CA VAL A 134 -1.98 -10.00 -10.25
C VAL A 134 -1.20 -8.98 -9.43
N ARG A 135 -1.92 -8.06 -8.82
CA ARG A 135 -1.35 -6.96 -8.04
C ARG A 135 -1.12 -7.37 -6.58
N LEU A 136 0.10 -7.16 -6.10
CA LEU A 136 0.55 -7.54 -4.76
C LEU A 136 1.13 -6.32 -4.01
N PRO A 137 0.97 -6.25 -2.68
CA PRO A 137 1.67 -5.26 -1.87
C PRO A 137 3.18 -5.40 -2.05
N GLY A 138 3.88 -4.27 -2.22
CA GLY A 138 5.31 -4.24 -2.51
C GLY A 138 5.67 -4.39 -3.99
N ALA A 139 4.73 -4.82 -4.85
CA ALA A 139 4.93 -4.90 -6.29
C ALA A 139 4.02 -3.94 -7.08
N ALA A 140 2.80 -3.68 -6.61
CA ALA A 140 1.83 -2.80 -7.26
C ALA A 140 1.36 -1.69 -6.31
N PRO A 141 1.05 -0.47 -6.80
CA PRO A 141 0.82 0.70 -5.95
C PRO A 141 -0.46 0.60 -5.11
N CYS A 142 -1.58 0.15 -5.70
CA CYS A 142 -2.87 0.12 -5.01
C CYS A 142 -2.87 -0.78 -3.76
N PRO A 143 -2.49 -2.07 -3.84
CA PRO A 143 -2.41 -2.91 -2.66
C PRO A 143 -1.28 -2.48 -1.71
N THR A 144 -0.18 -1.85 -2.20
CA THR A 144 0.89 -1.33 -1.34
C THR A 144 0.39 -0.18 -0.46
N ALA A 145 -0.33 0.79 -1.03
CA ALA A 145 -0.91 1.89 -0.28
C ALA A 145 -1.94 1.40 0.75
N LEU A 146 -2.82 0.48 0.36
CA LEU A 146 -3.81 -0.10 1.26
C LEU A 146 -3.13 -0.88 2.40
N PHE A 147 -2.09 -1.65 2.10
CA PHE A 147 -1.30 -2.39 3.08
C PHE A 147 -0.60 -1.45 4.06
N ALA A 148 0.02 -0.37 3.55
CA ALA A 148 0.67 0.65 4.37
C ALA A 148 -0.33 1.31 5.35
N LEU A 149 -1.53 1.67 4.88
CA LEU A 149 -2.60 2.20 5.73
C LEU A 149 -2.94 1.23 6.87
N GLY A 150 -3.11 -0.06 6.56
CA GLY A 150 -3.39 -1.09 7.56
C GLY A 150 -2.30 -1.21 8.62
N ILE A 151 -1.03 -1.26 8.20
CA ILE A 151 0.13 -1.34 9.12
C ILE A 151 0.26 -0.07 9.97
N LEU A 152 0.11 1.12 9.38
CA LEU A 152 0.25 2.39 10.09
C LEU A 152 -0.88 2.65 11.10
N LEU A 153 -2.05 2.03 10.95
CA LEU A 153 -3.11 2.04 11.97
C LEU A 153 -2.66 1.43 13.30
N LEU A 154 -1.69 0.50 13.31
CA LEU A 154 -1.12 -0.09 14.53
C LEU A 154 -0.28 0.93 15.33
N ALA A 155 0.16 2.02 14.73
CA ALA A 155 0.91 3.07 15.42
C ALA A 155 0.00 3.99 16.22
N GLY A 156 -1.02 4.52 15.59
CA GLY A 156 -1.93 5.52 16.12
C GLY A 156 -1.31 6.89 16.42
N GLY A 157 -2.20 7.85 16.59
CA GLY A 157 -1.80 9.23 16.91
C GLY A 157 -1.42 10.07 15.68
N ARG A 158 -1.21 11.38 15.90
CA ARG A 158 -0.98 12.37 14.82
C ARG A 158 0.24 12.06 13.97
N SER A 159 1.31 11.52 14.57
CA SER A 159 2.53 11.17 13.81
C SER A 159 2.27 10.04 12.81
N ALA A 160 1.47 9.04 13.19
CA ALA A 160 1.07 7.98 12.28
C ALA A 160 0.13 8.50 11.19
N ALA A 161 -0.83 9.35 11.54
CA ALA A 161 -1.74 9.96 10.59
C ALA A 161 -0.98 10.78 9.51
N GLY A 162 0.09 11.48 9.89
CA GLY A 162 0.95 12.17 8.93
C GLY A 162 1.58 11.25 7.88
N LEU A 163 2.00 10.05 8.28
CA LEU A 163 2.54 9.04 7.38
C LEU A 163 1.47 8.38 6.50
N MET A 164 0.21 8.46 6.87
CA MET A 164 -0.90 7.89 6.11
C MET A 164 -1.44 8.82 5.02
N VAL A 165 -1.00 10.07 4.97
CA VAL A 165 -1.54 11.06 4.02
C VAL A 165 -1.29 10.66 2.57
N LEU A 166 -0.04 10.32 2.21
CA LEU A 166 0.30 9.92 0.85
C LEU A 166 -0.39 8.62 0.43
N PRO A 167 -0.37 7.52 1.22
CA PRO A 167 -1.15 6.33 0.92
C PRO A 167 -2.65 6.59 0.76
N ALA A 168 -3.25 7.44 1.61
CA ALA A 168 -4.66 7.77 1.52
C ALA A 168 -4.98 8.59 0.25
N LEU A 169 -4.15 9.58 -0.10
CA LEU A 169 -4.28 10.32 -1.36
C LEU A 169 -4.15 9.40 -2.56
N TRP A 170 -3.21 8.43 -2.50
CA TRP A 170 -3.09 7.43 -3.56
C TRP A 170 -4.34 6.58 -3.71
N THR A 171 -4.97 6.14 -2.61
CA THR A 171 -6.22 5.36 -2.72
C THR A 171 -7.34 6.15 -3.38
N VAL A 172 -7.39 7.47 -3.20
CA VAL A 172 -8.35 8.35 -3.89
C VAL A 172 -8.05 8.42 -5.40
N ALA A 173 -6.78 8.65 -5.77
CA ALA A 173 -6.36 8.68 -7.18
C ALA A 173 -6.58 7.32 -7.87
N ALA A 174 -6.23 6.23 -7.19
CA ALA A 174 -6.43 4.87 -7.67
C ALA A 174 -7.91 4.52 -7.86
N GLY A 175 -8.76 4.93 -6.92
CA GLY A 175 -10.21 4.76 -7.03
C GLY A 175 -10.80 5.51 -8.22
N ALA A 176 -10.38 6.76 -8.43
CA ALA A 176 -10.78 7.53 -9.61
C ALA A 176 -10.35 6.82 -10.92
N THR A 177 -9.13 6.28 -10.95
CA THR A 177 -8.65 5.47 -12.06
C THR A 177 -9.48 4.19 -12.23
N GLY A 178 -9.82 3.51 -11.13
CA GLY A 178 -10.67 2.32 -11.10
C GLY A 178 -12.07 2.56 -11.68
N TRP A 179 -12.65 3.76 -11.46
CA TRP A 179 -13.91 4.15 -12.09
C TRP A 179 -13.75 4.28 -13.62
N VAL A 180 -12.68 4.95 -14.08
CA VAL A 180 -12.45 5.15 -15.52
C VAL A 180 -12.15 3.84 -16.25
N LEU A 181 -11.41 2.93 -15.59
CA LEU A 181 -11.01 1.64 -16.16
C LEU A 181 -12.01 0.51 -15.88
N ALA A 182 -13.13 0.79 -15.19
CA ALA A 182 -14.15 -0.17 -14.79
C ALA A 182 -13.60 -1.34 -13.91
N ILE A 183 -12.59 -1.05 -13.07
CA ILE A 183 -12.02 -2.02 -12.12
C ILE A 183 -12.80 -1.91 -10.80
N GLY A 184 -13.80 -2.76 -10.61
CA GLY A 184 -14.82 -2.60 -9.56
C GLY A 184 -14.26 -2.52 -8.13
N HIS A 185 -13.29 -3.34 -7.75
CA HIS A 185 -12.74 -3.31 -6.39
C HIS A 185 -11.83 -2.10 -6.13
N ASP A 186 -11.21 -1.51 -7.16
CA ASP A 186 -10.43 -0.28 -7.01
C ASP A 186 -11.34 0.92 -6.67
N GLN A 187 -12.59 0.90 -7.08
CA GLN A 187 -13.57 1.95 -6.79
C GLN A 187 -13.85 2.11 -5.29
N LEU A 188 -13.56 1.08 -4.47
CA LEU A 188 -13.72 1.12 -3.02
C LEU A 188 -12.51 1.70 -2.28
N LEU A 189 -11.37 1.84 -2.94
CA LEU A 189 -10.12 2.33 -2.33
C LEU A 189 -10.25 3.70 -1.66
N PRO A 190 -10.95 4.71 -2.23
CA PRO A 190 -11.11 6.01 -1.60
C PRO A 190 -11.78 5.91 -0.22
N VAL A 191 -12.80 5.06 -0.10
CA VAL A 191 -13.51 4.84 1.17
C VAL A 191 -12.56 4.24 2.20
N ALA A 192 -11.78 3.24 1.82
CA ALA A 192 -10.80 2.60 2.70
C ALA A 192 -9.73 3.59 3.18
N GLY A 193 -9.18 4.41 2.27
CA GLY A 193 -8.15 5.41 2.59
C GLY A 193 -8.64 6.50 3.52
N VAL A 194 -9.80 7.09 3.22
CA VAL A 194 -10.41 8.15 4.05
C VAL A 194 -10.79 7.60 5.42
N ALA A 195 -11.40 6.42 5.48
CA ALA A 195 -11.79 5.78 6.74
C ALA A 195 -10.56 5.46 7.61
N ALA A 196 -9.48 4.93 7.03
CA ALA A 196 -8.25 4.64 7.75
C ALA A 196 -7.61 5.92 8.33
N LEU A 197 -7.52 6.99 7.54
CA LEU A 197 -6.98 8.27 7.98
C LEU A 197 -7.84 8.89 9.09
N ALA A 198 -9.16 8.89 8.92
CA ALA A 198 -10.10 9.39 9.92
C ALA A 198 -9.99 8.60 11.24
N LEU A 199 -9.84 7.28 11.16
CA LEU A 199 -9.66 6.43 12.33
C LEU A 199 -8.33 6.70 13.06
N ALA A 200 -7.25 6.97 12.31
CA ALA A 200 -5.95 7.33 12.88
C ALA A 200 -5.98 8.66 13.65
N LEU A 201 -6.81 9.61 13.22
CA LEU A 201 -6.96 10.93 13.83
C LEU A 201 -7.87 10.92 15.07
N ARG A 202 -8.66 9.87 15.30
CA ARG A 202 -9.55 9.79 16.48
C ARG A 202 -8.71 9.75 17.76
N PRO A 203 -9.06 10.57 18.77
CA PRO A 203 -8.43 10.48 20.08
C PRO A 203 -8.63 9.09 20.68
N GLU A 204 -7.59 8.53 21.27
CA GLU A 204 -7.75 7.29 22.03
C GLU A 204 -8.56 7.56 23.30
N PRO A 205 -9.55 6.72 23.65
CA PRO A 205 -10.19 6.79 24.94
C PRO A 205 -9.12 6.67 26.02
N ARG A 206 -9.04 7.64 26.93
CA ARG A 206 -8.18 7.52 28.11
C ARG A 206 -8.71 6.33 28.93
N VAL A 207 -7.94 5.26 29.02
CA VAL A 207 -8.20 4.21 29.98
C VAL A 207 -8.07 4.87 31.35
N ARG A 208 -9.19 5.08 32.04
CA ARG A 208 -9.16 5.47 33.47
C ARG A 208 -8.51 4.32 34.22
N SER A 209 -7.31 4.58 34.72
CA SER A 209 -6.62 3.71 35.68
C SER A 209 -7.35 3.68 36.99
#